data_05c69f06337d68a038dff81f8bcc55ed
#
_entry.id   05c69f06337d68a038dff81f8bcc55ed
#
_cell.length_a   1.000
_cell.length_b   1.000
_cell.length_c   1.000
_cell.angle_alpha   90.00
_cell.angle_beta   90.00
_cell.angle_gamma   90.00
#
_symmetry.space_group_name_H-M   'P 1'
#
loop_
_entity.id
_entity.type
_entity.pdbx_description
1 polymer ?
#
loop_
_entity_poly.entity_id
_entity_poly.type
_entity_poly.pdbx_seq_one_letter_code
_entity_poly.pdbx_strand_id
1 'polypeptide(L)'
;MGVLVQYPDMDGSLVDWAPLAKEVKQEGGLVVAATDLLALTMIKPPAEWGADVAVGNAGRFGVPPGYGGPQAGFFAASDALKRRMPGRLIGVSRDVTGRPAYRLALQTREQHIRREKATSNICTAQALLANMSAMYAVYHGPRGLRRIAAKVHALTLVLKQQLQALGIMVFNHDASFFDTLTVEAPATEVHEVARAKEINLRRITEDRVGITLDETVRLEDLADVVNVFARVLSKPEVSAQDLMTTASKQGLSSASLDQLNVHPNFARTSSYLTQPVFNAYHSETSLLRYIHALQNKDLSLVHAMIPLGSCTMKLNSTSSMNMLSFPEYHALHPFAPTEQAEGYQTLIKELEHDLALLTGFAAVSLQPNSGAQGEFTGLSVIRAYLAAHGQNHRHICLIPTSAHGTNPCLLYTSDAADDMQCV
;
A
#
# COMPACT_ATOMS: atom_id res chain seq x y z
N MET A 1 -4.96 23.63 -10.14
CA MET A 1 -3.57 23.14 -10.20
C MET A 1 -3.20 22.60 -8.82
N GLY A 2 -2.24 21.69 -8.72
CA GLY A 2 -1.84 21.11 -7.42
C GLY A 2 -0.46 20.48 -7.51
N VAL A 3 0.05 20.03 -6.38
CA VAL A 3 1.35 19.35 -6.26
C VAL A 3 1.15 18.02 -5.55
N LEU A 4 1.85 16.98 -6.01
CA LEU A 4 1.99 15.70 -5.36
C LEU A 4 3.42 15.56 -4.84
N VAL A 5 3.57 15.33 -3.54
CA VAL A 5 4.86 15.08 -2.89
C VAL A 5 4.84 13.71 -2.20
N GLN A 6 6.00 13.10 -2.07
CA GLN A 6 6.18 11.87 -1.31
C GLN A 6 6.81 12.17 0.06
N TYR A 7 6.32 11.54 1.13
CA TYR A 7 6.75 11.77 2.51
C TYR A 7 6.63 10.50 3.38
N PRO A 8 7.74 9.86 3.78
CA PRO A 8 9.14 10.13 3.38
C PRO A 8 9.34 10.07 1.87
N ASP A 9 10.38 10.75 1.35
CA ASP A 9 10.68 10.71 -0.08
C ASP A 9 11.30 9.37 -0.51
N MET A 10 11.56 9.22 -1.81
CA MET A 10 12.07 7.96 -2.35
C MET A 10 13.53 7.67 -1.99
N ASP A 11 14.26 8.66 -1.51
CA ASP A 11 15.63 8.50 -1.00
C ASP A 11 15.66 8.27 0.51
N GLY A 12 14.49 8.20 1.13
CA GLY A 12 14.29 7.96 2.56
C GLY A 12 14.30 9.21 3.41
N SER A 13 14.47 10.41 2.82
CA SER A 13 14.60 11.65 3.57
C SER A 13 13.24 12.23 3.98
N LEU A 14 13.23 12.91 5.12
CA LEU A 14 12.10 13.69 5.57
C LEU A 14 12.32 15.16 5.16
N VAL A 15 11.50 15.63 4.21
CA VAL A 15 11.56 16.99 3.70
C VAL A 15 10.46 17.83 4.38
N ASP A 16 10.80 19.07 4.77
CA ASP A 16 9.80 20.02 5.25
C ASP A 16 9.02 20.62 4.08
N TRP A 17 7.84 20.06 3.84
CA TRP A 17 6.94 20.51 2.78
C TRP A 17 6.04 21.68 3.18
N ALA A 18 6.07 22.17 4.45
CA ALA A 18 5.19 23.25 4.91
C ALA A 18 5.35 24.56 4.12
N PRO A 19 6.58 25.01 3.75
CA PRO A 19 6.75 26.21 2.93
C PRO A 19 6.09 26.05 1.55
N LEU A 20 6.37 24.95 0.85
CA LEU A 20 5.77 24.66 -0.46
C LEU A 20 4.24 24.58 -0.38
N ALA A 21 3.72 23.89 0.65
CA ALA A 21 2.28 23.77 0.84
C ALA A 21 1.62 25.14 1.02
N LYS A 22 2.26 26.05 1.74
CA LYS A 22 1.78 27.43 1.92
C LYS A 22 1.71 28.18 0.60
N GLU A 23 2.76 28.12 -0.22
CA GLU A 23 2.81 28.78 -1.53
C GLU A 23 1.74 28.24 -2.48
N VAL A 24 1.64 26.91 -2.60
CA VAL A 24 0.63 26.27 -3.46
C VAL A 24 -0.79 26.69 -3.07
N LYS A 25 -1.07 26.78 -1.77
CA LYS A 25 -2.39 27.22 -1.27
C LYS A 25 -2.68 28.70 -1.53
N GLN A 26 -1.68 29.56 -1.48
CA GLN A 26 -1.85 30.98 -1.84
C GLN A 26 -2.29 31.15 -3.28
N GLU A 27 -1.83 30.27 -4.17
CA GLU A 27 -2.23 30.24 -5.58
C GLU A 27 -3.53 29.43 -5.83
N GLY A 28 -4.26 29.04 -4.77
CA GLY A 28 -5.50 28.24 -4.86
C GLY A 28 -5.30 26.79 -5.28
N GLY A 29 -4.07 26.28 -5.22
CA GLY A 29 -3.73 24.89 -5.52
C GLY A 29 -4.01 23.93 -4.39
N LEU A 30 -3.97 22.61 -4.68
CA LEU A 30 -4.10 21.54 -3.70
C LEU A 30 -2.75 20.84 -3.49
N VAL A 31 -2.52 20.39 -2.27
CA VAL A 31 -1.33 19.63 -1.88
C VAL A 31 -1.73 18.20 -1.53
N VAL A 32 -1.14 17.25 -2.26
CA VAL A 32 -1.34 15.81 -2.06
C VAL A 32 -0.04 15.20 -1.54
N ALA A 33 -0.12 14.42 -0.48
CA ALA A 33 1.00 13.68 0.08
C ALA A 33 0.84 12.18 -0.16
N ALA A 34 1.76 11.56 -0.88
CA ALA A 34 1.94 10.11 -0.88
C ALA A 34 2.76 9.72 0.36
N THR A 35 2.25 8.83 1.21
CA THR A 35 2.86 8.58 2.51
C THR A 35 2.69 7.15 3.01
N ASP A 36 3.51 6.78 4.02
CA ASP A 36 3.52 5.47 4.67
C ASP A 36 2.84 5.55 6.04
N LEU A 37 1.81 4.72 6.26
CA LEU A 37 1.05 4.68 7.51
C LEU A 37 1.90 4.30 8.73
N LEU A 38 2.90 3.43 8.57
CA LEU A 38 3.77 3.04 9.69
C LEU A 38 4.69 4.19 10.08
N ALA A 39 5.31 4.86 9.10
CA ALA A 39 6.10 6.06 9.33
C ALA A 39 5.30 7.14 10.05
N LEU A 40 4.03 7.36 9.67
CA LEU A 40 3.14 8.35 10.29
C LEU A 40 2.86 8.09 11.77
N THR A 41 3.20 6.94 12.32
CA THR A 41 3.14 6.74 13.78
C THR A 41 4.24 7.48 14.53
N MET A 42 5.33 7.85 13.84
CA MET A 42 6.49 8.57 14.39
C MET A 42 6.68 9.96 13.79
N ILE A 43 6.29 10.18 12.52
CA ILE A 43 6.48 11.46 11.84
C ILE A 43 5.19 12.28 11.79
N LYS A 44 5.34 13.59 11.70
CA LYS A 44 4.24 14.56 11.64
C LYS A 44 3.30 14.23 10.48
N PRO A 45 1.98 14.10 10.72
CA PRO A 45 1.05 13.74 9.65
C PRO A 45 0.89 14.85 8.61
N PRO A 46 0.60 14.50 7.34
CA PRO A 46 0.53 15.46 6.23
C PRO A 46 -0.39 16.66 6.47
N ALA A 47 -1.53 16.45 7.09
CA ALA A 47 -2.46 17.54 7.38
C ALA A 47 -1.87 18.64 8.29
N GLU A 48 -0.94 18.29 9.19
CA GLU A 48 -0.34 19.24 10.13
C GLU A 48 0.69 20.16 9.48
N TRP A 49 1.27 19.79 8.34
CA TRP A 49 2.12 20.68 7.57
C TRP A 49 1.43 21.25 6.32
N GLY A 50 0.13 20.99 6.16
CA GLY A 50 -0.70 21.69 5.17
C GLY A 50 -1.14 20.89 3.96
N ALA A 51 -0.97 19.56 3.90
CA ALA A 51 -1.55 18.75 2.84
C ALA A 51 -3.09 18.74 2.93
N ASP A 52 -3.74 18.73 1.78
CA ASP A 52 -5.19 18.64 1.64
C ASP A 52 -5.66 17.19 1.50
N VAL A 53 -4.78 16.35 0.93
CA VAL A 53 -5.03 14.93 0.67
C VAL A 53 -3.79 14.13 1.06
N ALA A 54 -4.00 12.97 1.66
CA ALA A 54 -2.98 11.95 1.86
C ALA A 54 -3.41 10.64 1.23
N VAL A 55 -2.50 10.02 0.48
CA VAL A 55 -2.71 8.74 -0.21
C VAL A 55 -1.56 7.79 0.06
N GLY A 56 -1.78 6.51 -0.10
CA GLY A 56 -0.73 5.51 0.02
C GLY A 56 -1.28 4.09 0.04
N ASN A 57 -0.40 3.17 0.41
CA ASN A 57 -0.69 1.75 0.53
C ASN A 57 -0.70 1.34 2.01
N ALA A 58 -1.68 0.52 2.40
CA ALA A 58 -1.79 0.01 3.77
C ALA A 58 -0.98 -1.29 4.01
N GLY A 59 -0.10 -1.69 3.10
CA GLY A 59 0.67 -2.93 3.19
C GLY A 59 1.48 -3.07 4.46
N ARG A 60 2.05 -1.96 4.97
CA ARG A 60 2.78 -1.92 6.25
C ARG A 60 1.91 -2.28 7.48
N PHE A 61 0.62 -2.45 7.29
CA PHE A 61 -0.32 -2.91 8.32
C PHE A 61 -0.72 -4.37 8.07
N GLY A 62 0.28 -5.24 7.92
CA GLY A 62 0.12 -6.69 7.90
C GLY A 62 -0.25 -7.32 6.55
N VAL A 63 -0.13 -6.58 5.44
CA VAL A 63 -0.35 -7.12 4.10
C VAL A 63 1.00 -7.37 3.42
N PRO A 64 1.34 -8.62 3.10
CA PRO A 64 2.63 -8.96 2.52
C PRO A 64 2.75 -8.45 1.06
N PRO A 65 3.99 -8.36 0.51
CA PRO A 65 4.24 -7.91 -0.85
C PRO A 65 3.54 -8.73 -1.93
N GLY A 66 3.50 -10.07 -1.79
CA GLY A 66 2.77 -10.99 -2.67
C GLY A 66 3.05 -10.81 -4.16
N TYR A 67 4.29 -10.54 -4.53
CA TYR A 67 4.71 -10.20 -5.91
C TYR A 67 3.89 -9.08 -6.57
N GLY A 68 3.44 -8.13 -5.76
CA GLY A 68 2.73 -6.94 -6.24
C GLY A 68 1.25 -6.86 -5.90
N GLY A 69 0.71 -7.83 -5.24
CA GLY A 69 -0.67 -7.66 -4.83
C GLY A 69 -1.44 -8.93 -4.51
N PRO A 70 -2.71 -8.79 -4.12
CA PRO A 70 -3.49 -7.55 -4.05
C PRO A 70 -3.07 -6.64 -2.89
N GLN A 71 -3.34 -5.34 -3.00
CA GLN A 71 -3.00 -4.33 -1.99
C GLN A 71 -4.21 -3.46 -1.62
N ALA A 72 -4.22 -2.88 -0.42
CA ALA A 72 -5.23 -1.93 0.02
C ALA A 72 -4.66 -0.50 -0.03
N GLY A 73 -5.17 0.32 -0.93
CA GLY A 73 -4.89 1.76 -0.94
C GLY A 73 -5.69 2.49 0.14
N PHE A 74 -5.14 3.56 0.68
CA PHE A 74 -5.90 4.49 1.51
C PHE A 74 -5.95 5.87 0.87
N PHE A 75 -7.02 6.59 1.19
CA PHE A 75 -7.25 7.95 0.76
C PHE A 75 -7.85 8.75 1.92
N ALA A 76 -7.17 9.79 2.34
CA ALA A 76 -7.64 10.72 3.35
C ALA A 76 -7.67 12.13 2.77
N ALA A 77 -8.70 12.90 3.07
CA ALA A 77 -8.85 14.25 2.56
C ALA A 77 -9.42 15.18 3.62
N SER A 78 -9.17 16.49 3.46
CA SER A 78 -9.79 17.53 4.26
C SER A 78 -11.32 17.52 4.10
N ASP A 79 -12.04 17.99 5.10
CA ASP A 79 -13.51 18.02 5.09
C ASP A 79 -14.07 18.80 3.89
N ALA A 80 -13.36 19.84 3.44
CA ALA A 80 -13.74 20.63 2.27
C ALA A 80 -13.84 19.80 0.99
N LEU A 81 -13.05 18.73 0.88
CA LEU A 81 -12.98 17.87 -0.31
C LEU A 81 -13.91 16.64 -0.25
N LYS A 82 -14.61 16.40 0.86
CA LYS A 82 -15.43 15.19 1.06
C LYS A 82 -16.44 14.91 -0.06
N ARG A 83 -16.98 15.94 -0.70
CA ARG A 83 -17.93 15.79 -1.81
C ARG A 83 -17.27 15.45 -3.15
N ARG A 84 -15.95 15.58 -3.23
CA ARG A 84 -15.14 15.33 -4.43
C ARG A 84 -14.28 14.06 -4.32
N MET A 85 -14.28 13.41 -3.16
CA MET A 85 -13.55 12.16 -2.97
C MET A 85 -14.09 11.07 -3.90
N PRO A 86 -13.20 10.24 -4.50
CA PRO A 86 -13.63 9.00 -5.15
C PRO A 86 -14.19 8.02 -4.12
N GLY A 87 -14.92 7.01 -4.59
CA GLY A 87 -15.48 5.96 -3.75
C GLY A 87 -16.71 6.38 -2.93
N ARG A 88 -17.28 5.40 -2.26
CA ARG A 88 -18.47 5.55 -1.42
C ARG A 88 -18.09 5.98 -0.02
N LEU A 89 -18.88 6.88 0.54
CA LEU A 89 -18.76 7.30 1.94
C LEU A 89 -19.87 6.66 2.76
N ILE A 90 -19.49 6.06 3.89
CA ILE A 90 -20.41 5.46 4.85
C ILE A 90 -20.55 6.41 6.06
N GLY A 91 -21.78 6.74 6.38
CA GLY A 91 -22.13 7.54 7.55
C GLY A 91 -22.82 6.70 8.63
N VAL A 92 -22.78 7.20 9.86
CA VAL A 92 -23.52 6.64 10.97
C VAL A 92 -24.92 7.26 11.01
N SER A 93 -25.95 6.41 11.09
CA SER A 93 -27.36 6.74 11.19
C SER A 93 -28.02 5.90 12.30
N ARG A 94 -29.31 5.83 12.31
CA ARG A 94 -30.10 4.96 13.18
C ARG A 94 -31.03 4.10 12.37
N ASP A 95 -31.23 2.86 12.81
CA ASP A 95 -32.22 1.96 12.25
C ASP A 95 -33.65 2.31 12.76
N VAL A 96 -34.63 1.55 12.31
CA VAL A 96 -36.05 1.72 12.71
C VAL A 96 -36.26 1.53 14.21
N THR A 97 -35.37 0.83 14.89
CA THR A 97 -35.40 0.61 16.35
C THR A 97 -34.61 1.64 17.15
N GLY A 98 -34.00 2.62 16.48
CA GLY A 98 -33.17 3.67 17.09
C GLY A 98 -31.73 3.25 17.38
N ARG A 99 -31.28 2.06 16.97
CA ARG A 99 -29.91 1.58 17.17
C ARG A 99 -28.98 2.19 16.11
N PRO A 100 -27.69 2.39 16.43
CA PRO A 100 -26.71 2.83 15.45
C PRO A 100 -26.67 1.90 14.23
N ALA A 101 -26.75 2.47 13.04
CA ALA A 101 -26.70 1.75 11.78
C ALA A 101 -25.85 2.51 10.76
N TYR A 102 -25.18 1.76 9.86
CA TYR A 102 -24.40 2.35 8.80
C TYR A 102 -25.23 2.50 7.53
N ARG A 103 -24.99 3.57 6.79
CA ARG A 103 -25.65 3.82 5.51
C ARG A 103 -24.73 4.61 4.58
N LEU A 104 -25.00 4.56 3.28
CA LEU A 104 -24.35 5.45 2.32
C LEU A 104 -24.65 6.91 2.65
N ALA A 105 -23.60 7.71 2.76
CA ALA A 105 -23.69 9.15 2.95
C ALA A 105 -23.35 9.88 1.65
N LEU A 106 -23.91 11.10 1.47
CA LEU A 106 -23.68 11.93 0.29
C LEU A 106 -24.01 11.22 -1.03
N GLN A 107 -25.13 10.49 -1.08
CA GLN A 107 -25.59 9.70 -2.22
C GLN A 107 -25.72 10.49 -3.52
N THR A 108 -25.88 11.83 -3.45
CA THR A 108 -25.92 12.69 -4.64
C THR A 108 -24.64 12.63 -5.49
N ARG A 109 -23.58 12.03 -5.01
CA ARG A 109 -22.33 11.78 -5.76
C ARG A 109 -22.37 10.48 -6.55
N GLU A 110 -23.34 9.61 -6.26
CA GLU A 110 -23.45 8.27 -6.85
C GLU A 110 -23.91 8.32 -8.29
N GLN A 111 -23.45 7.38 -9.08
CA GLN A 111 -23.74 7.26 -10.51
C GLN A 111 -25.24 7.13 -10.82
N HIS A 112 -25.97 6.38 -10.00
CA HIS A 112 -27.43 6.22 -10.20
C HIS A 112 -28.23 7.53 -10.04
N ILE A 113 -27.60 8.58 -9.49
CA ILE A 113 -28.22 9.91 -9.35
C ILE A 113 -27.63 10.90 -10.37
N ARG A 114 -26.30 10.98 -10.43
CA ARG A 114 -25.61 12.02 -11.21
C ARG A 114 -25.11 11.55 -12.58
N ARG A 115 -25.21 10.28 -12.89
CA ARG A 115 -24.77 9.68 -14.16
C ARG A 115 -23.31 10.08 -14.48
N GLU A 116 -23.05 10.69 -15.62
CA GLU A 116 -21.72 11.14 -16.08
C GLU A 116 -21.03 12.14 -15.12
N LYS A 117 -21.81 12.86 -14.33
CA LYS A 117 -21.30 13.84 -13.35
C LYS A 117 -21.03 13.23 -11.97
N ALA A 118 -21.13 11.91 -11.83
CA ALA A 118 -20.85 11.24 -10.57
C ALA A 118 -19.37 11.32 -10.21
N THR A 119 -19.08 11.50 -8.93
CA THR A 119 -17.72 11.43 -8.39
C THR A 119 -17.45 10.10 -7.71
N SER A 120 -18.45 9.24 -7.56
CA SER A 120 -18.36 7.90 -6.98
C SER A 120 -18.76 6.85 -8.03
N ASN A 121 -17.77 6.40 -8.80
CA ASN A 121 -17.94 5.43 -9.88
C ASN A 121 -17.27 4.09 -9.57
N ILE A 122 -16.82 3.87 -8.34
CA ILE A 122 -16.12 2.64 -7.95
C ILE A 122 -17.15 1.57 -7.62
N CYS A 123 -17.06 0.44 -8.32
CA CYS A 123 -17.90 -0.72 -8.08
C CYS A 123 -17.31 -1.65 -7.01
N THR A 124 -16.03 -1.99 -7.15
CA THR A 124 -15.33 -2.94 -6.27
C THR A 124 -14.16 -2.27 -5.59
N ALA A 125 -14.01 -2.53 -4.28
CA ALA A 125 -12.86 -2.11 -3.49
C ALA A 125 -12.23 -3.32 -2.78
N GLN A 126 -10.97 -3.21 -2.38
CA GLN A 126 -10.23 -4.25 -1.68
C GLN A 126 -10.68 -4.36 -0.21
N ALA A 127 -11.79 -5.05 0.04
CA ALA A 127 -12.38 -5.15 1.37
C ALA A 127 -11.58 -6.04 2.31
N LEU A 128 -11.13 -7.23 1.87
CA LEU A 128 -10.41 -8.17 2.73
C LEU A 128 -9.10 -7.56 3.26
N LEU A 129 -8.30 -6.96 2.39
CA LEU A 129 -7.01 -6.36 2.77
C LEU A 129 -7.20 -5.12 3.64
N ALA A 130 -8.25 -4.33 3.38
CA ALA A 130 -8.63 -3.22 4.26
C ALA A 130 -9.01 -3.72 5.65
N ASN A 131 -9.75 -4.83 5.75
CA ASN A 131 -10.10 -5.47 7.02
C ASN A 131 -8.86 -6.02 7.72
N MET A 132 -7.94 -6.68 7.01
CA MET A 132 -6.67 -7.15 7.57
C MET A 132 -5.87 -6.00 8.18
N SER A 133 -5.70 -4.90 7.44
CA SER A 133 -5.00 -3.71 7.92
C SER A 133 -5.69 -3.07 9.14
N ALA A 134 -7.02 -3.04 9.14
CA ALA A 134 -7.79 -2.56 10.29
C ALA A 134 -7.60 -3.45 11.53
N MET A 135 -7.65 -4.78 11.35
CA MET A 135 -7.44 -5.73 12.46
C MET A 135 -6.00 -5.70 12.98
N TYR A 136 -5.01 -5.49 12.11
CA TYR A 136 -3.63 -5.25 12.52
C TYR A 136 -3.52 -4.02 13.43
N ALA A 137 -4.17 -2.91 13.03
CA ALA A 137 -4.20 -1.70 13.86
C ALA A 137 -4.98 -1.91 15.18
N VAL A 138 -6.05 -2.68 15.18
CA VAL A 138 -6.81 -3.05 16.40
C VAL A 138 -5.97 -3.89 17.34
N TYR A 139 -5.23 -4.87 16.81
CA TYR A 139 -4.40 -5.77 17.62
C TYR A 139 -3.21 -5.06 18.27
N HIS A 140 -2.46 -4.29 17.48
CA HIS A 140 -1.27 -3.60 17.98
C HIS A 140 -1.59 -2.32 18.76
N GLY A 141 -2.66 -1.64 18.40
CA GLY A 141 -3.02 -0.33 18.95
C GLY A 141 -1.98 0.75 18.67
N PRO A 142 -2.20 1.98 19.14
CA PRO A 142 -1.27 3.08 18.86
C PRO A 142 0.13 2.85 19.42
N ARG A 143 0.25 2.24 20.61
CA ARG A 143 1.56 1.93 21.23
C ARG A 143 2.31 0.83 20.46
N GLY A 144 1.62 -0.26 20.09
CA GLY A 144 2.24 -1.36 19.38
C GLY A 144 2.75 -0.93 18.00
N LEU A 145 1.95 -0.20 17.23
CA LEU A 145 2.34 0.34 15.94
C LEU A 145 3.56 1.27 16.06
N ARG A 146 3.57 2.17 17.05
CA ARG A 146 4.72 3.04 17.30
C ARG A 146 5.97 2.23 17.64
N ARG A 147 5.86 1.16 18.45
CA ARG A 147 7.02 0.31 18.80
C ARG A 147 7.56 -0.45 17.59
N ILE A 148 6.69 -0.91 16.68
CA ILE A 148 7.09 -1.51 15.41
C ILE A 148 7.88 -0.49 14.59
N ALA A 149 7.35 0.69 14.39
CA ALA A 149 8.03 1.77 13.67
C ALA A 149 9.36 2.17 14.32
N ALA A 150 9.38 2.31 15.64
CA ALA A 150 10.60 2.64 16.38
C ALA A 150 11.67 1.54 16.27
N LYS A 151 11.28 0.24 16.23
CA LYS A 151 12.22 -0.87 15.97
C LYS A 151 12.86 -0.72 14.60
N VAL A 152 12.06 -0.49 13.56
CA VAL A 152 12.56 -0.31 12.20
C VAL A 152 13.52 0.88 12.13
N HIS A 153 13.13 2.02 12.69
CA HIS A 153 13.98 3.21 12.73
C HIS A 153 15.28 2.98 13.51
N ALA A 154 15.23 2.25 14.64
CA ALA A 154 16.43 1.90 15.41
C ALA A 154 17.41 1.04 14.59
N LEU A 155 16.91 0.03 13.87
CA LEU A 155 17.72 -0.79 12.97
C LEU A 155 18.36 0.05 11.86
N THR A 156 17.61 1.00 11.31
CA THR A 156 18.12 1.93 10.28
C THR A 156 19.20 2.86 10.81
N LEU A 157 19.09 3.31 12.06
CA LEU A 157 20.15 4.08 12.74
C LEU A 157 21.43 3.25 12.93
N VAL A 158 21.30 1.98 13.36
CA VAL A 158 22.44 1.06 13.49
C VAL A 158 23.08 0.82 12.13
N LEU A 159 22.29 0.56 11.09
CA LEU A 159 22.78 0.39 9.72
C LEU A 159 23.58 1.61 9.27
N LYS A 160 23.02 2.80 9.43
CA LYS A 160 23.68 4.06 9.06
C LYS A 160 25.05 4.17 9.71
N GLN A 161 25.13 3.92 11.02
CA GLN A 161 26.38 4.01 11.75
C GLN A 161 27.42 2.99 11.26
N GLN A 162 27.00 1.76 10.99
CA GLN A 162 27.92 0.72 10.49
C GLN A 162 28.45 1.06 9.10
N LEU A 163 27.60 1.55 8.21
CA LEU A 163 28.04 1.98 6.88
C LEU A 163 29.01 3.18 6.95
N GLN A 164 28.74 4.14 7.83
CA GLN A 164 29.65 5.25 8.08
C GLN A 164 30.99 4.79 8.68
N ALA A 165 30.99 3.78 9.57
CA ALA A 165 32.22 3.19 10.12
C ALA A 165 33.06 2.45 9.05
N LEU A 166 32.40 1.93 7.99
CA LEU A 166 33.07 1.40 6.80
C LEU A 166 33.61 2.51 5.87
N GLY A 167 33.35 3.79 6.16
CA GLY A 167 33.75 4.91 5.34
C GLY A 167 32.78 5.24 4.19
N ILE A 168 31.58 4.68 4.23
CA ILE A 168 30.55 4.91 3.22
C ILE A 168 29.81 6.23 3.52
N MET A 169 29.66 7.09 2.50
CA MET A 169 28.86 8.27 2.61
C MET A 169 27.36 7.90 2.60
N VAL A 170 26.62 8.36 3.60
CA VAL A 170 25.18 8.22 3.69
C VAL A 170 24.55 9.59 3.44
N PHE A 171 23.69 9.69 2.44
CA PHE A 171 23.09 10.96 2.02
C PHE A 171 21.99 11.46 2.98
N ASN A 172 21.38 10.58 3.73
CA ASN A 172 20.37 10.96 4.72
C ASN A 172 21.02 11.65 5.93
N HIS A 173 20.70 12.93 6.12
CA HIS A 173 21.27 13.73 7.20
C HIS A 173 20.61 13.46 8.55
N ASP A 174 21.37 13.48 9.63
CA ASP A 174 20.96 13.29 11.04
C ASP A 174 19.90 12.19 11.21
N ALA A 175 18.81 12.46 11.91
CA ALA A 175 17.64 11.57 12.04
C ALA A 175 16.45 12.02 11.17
N SER A 176 16.71 12.72 10.07
CA SER A 176 15.70 13.18 9.12
C SER A 176 15.39 12.11 8.06
N PHE A 177 15.19 10.88 8.51
CA PHE A 177 14.78 9.71 7.71
C PHE A 177 13.96 8.76 8.58
N PHE A 178 13.34 7.77 7.98
CA PHE A 178 12.58 6.76 8.72
C PHE A 178 13.24 5.38 8.63
N ASP A 179 13.10 4.67 7.53
CA ASP A 179 13.48 3.28 7.32
C ASP A 179 14.39 3.04 6.10
N THR A 180 14.66 4.09 5.34
CA THR A 180 15.38 4.02 4.06
C THR A 180 16.62 4.90 4.11
N LEU A 181 17.73 4.34 3.61
CA LEU A 181 19.00 5.04 3.43
C LEU A 181 19.41 5.04 1.97
N THR A 182 19.96 6.15 1.51
CA THR A 182 20.68 6.26 0.24
C THR A 182 22.17 6.41 0.55
N VAL A 183 22.98 5.55 -0.06
CA VAL A 183 24.42 5.46 0.22
C VAL A 183 25.24 5.56 -1.08
N GLU A 184 26.44 6.11 -0.98
CA GLU A 184 27.42 6.12 -2.06
C GLU A 184 28.19 4.80 -2.07
N ALA A 185 28.02 4.02 -3.13
CA ALA A 185 28.71 2.76 -3.30
C ALA A 185 28.69 2.32 -4.78
N PRO A 186 29.69 1.56 -5.26
CA PRO A 186 29.68 1.04 -6.63
C PRO A 186 28.53 0.01 -6.77
N ALA A 187 27.43 0.43 -7.40
CA ALA A 187 26.19 -0.32 -7.42
C ALA A 187 26.33 -1.71 -8.06
N THR A 188 27.13 -1.85 -9.09
CA THR A 188 27.33 -3.13 -9.79
C THR A 188 27.96 -4.15 -8.85
N GLU A 189 29.07 -3.84 -8.22
CA GLU A 189 29.79 -4.72 -7.29
C GLU A 189 28.94 -5.03 -6.04
N VAL A 190 28.23 -4.03 -5.52
CA VAL A 190 27.31 -4.24 -4.39
C VAL A 190 26.21 -5.23 -4.77
N HIS A 191 25.61 -5.11 -5.95
CA HIS A 191 24.55 -6.03 -6.38
C HIS A 191 25.04 -7.44 -6.66
N GLU A 192 26.27 -7.61 -7.18
CA GLU A 192 26.87 -8.93 -7.38
C GLU A 192 27.08 -9.64 -6.03
N VAL A 193 27.65 -8.96 -5.04
CA VAL A 193 27.85 -9.53 -3.70
C VAL A 193 26.51 -9.76 -2.98
N ALA A 194 25.57 -8.85 -3.09
CA ALA A 194 24.22 -8.97 -2.49
C ALA A 194 23.47 -10.17 -3.07
N ARG A 195 23.51 -10.35 -4.40
CA ARG A 195 22.88 -11.50 -5.08
C ARG A 195 23.42 -12.84 -4.58
N ALA A 196 24.72 -12.94 -4.34
CA ALA A 196 25.33 -14.14 -3.79
C ALA A 196 24.87 -14.46 -2.34
N LYS A 197 24.27 -13.49 -1.65
CA LYS A 197 23.64 -13.63 -0.34
C LYS A 197 22.09 -13.60 -0.40
N GLU A 198 21.51 -13.70 -1.60
CA GLU A 198 20.07 -13.67 -1.82
C GLU A 198 19.41 -12.36 -1.32
N ILE A 199 20.14 -11.23 -1.42
CA ILE A 199 19.68 -9.90 -1.01
C ILE A 199 19.48 -9.02 -2.25
N ASN A 200 18.30 -8.39 -2.37
CA ASN A 200 18.01 -7.39 -3.38
C ASN A 200 18.07 -5.99 -2.76
N LEU A 201 18.90 -5.13 -3.32
CA LEU A 201 18.99 -3.71 -2.97
C LEU A 201 18.51 -2.87 -4.15
N ARG A 202 18.13 -1.62 -3.88
CA ARG A 202 17.68 -0.71 -4.94
C ARG A 202 18.89 -0.06 -5.61
N ARG A 203 19.04 -0.22 -6.93
CA ARG A 203 19.99 0.55 -7.73
C ARG A 203 19.35 1.91 -8.04
N ILE A 204 19.97 3.00 -7.59
CA ILE A 204 19.51 4.36 -7.87
C ILE A 204 20.29 4.93 -9.08
N THR A 205 21.63 4.88 -8.97
CA THR A 205 22.56 5.23 -10.04
C THR A 205 23.72 4.22 -10.05
N GLU A 206 24.74 4.43 -10.86
CA GLU A 206 25.94 3.57 -10.88
C GLU A 206 26.74 3.65 -9.57
N ASP A 207 26.64 4.77 -8.87
CA ASP A 207 27.37 5.10 -7.63
C ASP A 207 26.46 5.23 -6.40
N ARG A 208 25.15 4.91 -6.52
CA ARG A 208 24.19 5.05 -5.43
C ARG A 208 23.31 3.83 -5.28
N VAL A 209 23.20 3.38 -4.03
CA VAL A 209 22.36 2.24 -3.64
C VAL A 209 21.37 2.68 -2.56
N GLY A 210 20.11 2.28 -2.71
CA GLY A 210 19.07 2.46 -1.71
C GLY A 210 18.88 1.18 -0.88
N ILE A 211 18.72 1.34 0.43
CA ILE A 211 18.50 0.26 1.39
C ILE A 211 17.26 0.61 2.20
N THR A 212 16.24 -0.23 2.15
CA THR A 212 15.00 -0.06 2.93
C THR A 212 14.83 -1.24 3.87
N LEU A 213 14.52 -0.96 5.12
CA LEU A 213 14.24 -1.95 6.15
C LEU A 213 12.75 -1.99 6.49
N ASP A 214 12.29 -3.15 6.94
CA ASP A 214 10.93 -3.33 7.44
C ASP A 214 10.90 -4.03 8.81
N GLU A 215 9.70 -4.32 9.29
CA GLU A 215 9.48 -4.95 10.60
C GLU A 215 9.94 -6.40 10.68
N THR A 216 10.18 -7.06 9.56
CA THR A 216 10.63 -8.47 9.51
C THR A 216 12.14 -8.59 9.70
N VAL A 217 12.89 -7.50 9.47
CA VAL A 217 14.35 -7.48 9.56
C VAL A 217 14.85 -7.81 10.98
N ARG A 218 15.80 -8.74 11.06
CA ARG A 218 16.51 -9.15 12.27
C ARG A 218 17.94 -8.62 12.25
N LEU A 219 18.67 -8.78 13.35
CA LEU A 219 20.06 -8.35 13.43
C LEU A 219 20.99 -9.17 12.53
N GLU A 220 20.65 -10.44 12.29
CA GLU A 220 21.37 -11.31 11.37
C GLU A 220 21.25 -10.79 9.93
N ASP A 221 20.03 -10.45 9.51
CA ASP A 221 19.76 -9.90 8.18
C ASP A 221 20.47 -8.54 8.00
N LEU A 222 20.49 -7.72 9.07
CA LEU A 222 21.20 -6.45 9.07
C LEU A 222 22.72 -6.63 8.94
N ALA A 223 23.29 -7.65 9.64
CA ALA A 223 24.70 -7.98 9.52
C ALA A 223 25.06 -8.42 8.10
N ASP A 224 24.21 -9.22 7.46
CA ASP A 224 24.40 -9.63 6.08
C ASP A 224 24.42 -8.44 5.12
N VAL A 225 23.49 -7.46 5.29
CA VAL A 225 23.50 -6.22 4.50
C VAL A 225 24.80 -5.44 4.73
N VAL A 226 25.24 -5.22 5.96
CA VAL A 226 26.51 -4.53 6.26
C VAL A 226 27.69 -5.26 5.62
N ASN A 227 27.70 -6.60 5.69
CA ASN A 227 28.79 -7.44 5.17
C ASN A 227 28.85 -7.46 3.63
N VAL A 228 27.74 -7.19 2.92
CA VAL A 228 27.80 -6.92 1.48
C VAL A 228 28.74 -5.76 1.19
N PHE A 229 28.57 -4.64 1.88
CA PHE A 229 29.42 -3.46 1.70
C PHE A 229 30.84 -3.66 2.24
N ALA A 230 30.98 -4.35 3.36
CA ALA A 230 32.31 -4.67 3.92
C ALA A 230 33.16 -5.48 2.93
N ARG A 231 32.57 -6.46 2.25
CA ARG A 231 33.24 -7.27 1.21
C ARG A 231 33.67 -6.45 -0.01
N VAL A 232 32.78 -5.61 -0.53
CA VAL A 232 33.10 -4.71 -1.65
C VAL A 232 34.28 -3.81 -1.32
N LEU A 233 34.38 -3.35 -0.07
CA LEU A 233 35.44 -2.47 0.41
C LEU A 233 36.66 -3.21 0.99
N SER A 234 36.68 -4.55 0.96
CA SER A 234 37.73 -5.39 1.59
C SER A 234 37.93 -5.04 3.07
N LYS A 235 36.85 -4.80 3.79
CA LYS A 235 36.83 -4.50 5.25
C LYS A 235 36.44 -5.76 6.05
N PRO A 236 36.72 -5.79 7.35
CA PRO A 236 36.27 -6.87 8.23
C PRO A 236 34.76 -6.97 8.28
N GLU A 237 34.24 -8.20 8.29
CA GLU A 237 32.81 -8.48 8.48
C GLU A 237 32.38 -8.25 9.94
N VAL A 238 31.10 -7.94 10.14
CA VAL A 238 30.48 -7.77 11.45
C VAL A 238 29.51 -8.90 11.75
N SER A 239 29.35 -9.24 13.02
CA SER A 239 28.34 -10.20 13.48
C SER A 239 27.10 -9.51 14.03
N ALA A 240 25.99 -10.25 14.17
CA ALA A 240 24.80 -9.75 14.87
C ALA A 240 25.10 -9.28 16.31
N GLN A 241 26.07 -9.92 16.98
CA GLN A 241 26.50 -9.53 18.32
C GLN A 241 27.22 -8.17 18.34
N ASP A 242 28.01 -7.87 17.31
CA ASP A 242 28.64 -6.55 17.16
C ASP A 242 27.60 -5.46 16.95
N LEU A 243 26.57 -5.74 16.15
CA LEU A 243 25.44 -4.84 15.92
C LEU A 243 24.64 -4.62 17.21
N MET A 244 24.38 -5.68 17.99
CA MET A 244 23.72 -5.57 19.29
C MET A 244 24.53 -4.69 20.26
N THR A 245 25.83 -4.85 20.26
CA THR A 245 26.74 -4.02 21.08
C THR A 245 26.67 -2.56 20.65
N THR A 246 26.66 -2.31 19.36
CA THR A 246 26.50 -0.97 18.78
C THR A 246 25.17 -0.34 19.16
N ALA A 247 24.07 -1.08 18.98
CA ALA A 247 22.74 -0.64 19.38
C ALA A 247 22.67 -0.29 20.88
N SER A 248 23.25 -1.13 21.73
CA SER A 248 23.29 -0.89 23.18
C SER A 248 24.08 0.36 23.56
N LYS A 249 25.22 0.62 22.90
CA LYS A 249 26.03 1.84 23.12
C LYS A 249 25.26 3.12 22.71
N GLN A 250 24.35 3.02 21.78
CA GLN A 250 23.47 4.12 21.36
C GLN A 250 22.21 4.26 22.23
N GLY A 251 22.05 3.43 23.25
CA GLY A 251 20.82 3.40 24.05
C GLY A 251 19.59 2.85 23.30
N LEU A 252 19.79 2.15 22.19
CA LEU A 252 18.73 1.54 21.39
C LEU A 252 18.38 0.14 21.94
N SER A 253 17.85 0.10 23.14
CA SER A 253 17.33 -1.12 23.76
C SER A 253 15.81 -1.22 23.55
N SER A 254 15.24 -2.41 23.72
CA SER A 254 13.78 -2.57 23.64
C SER A 254 13.02 -1.70 24.66
N ALA A 255 13.66 -1.31 25.75
CA ALA A 255 13.08 -0.41 26.76
C ALA A 255 13.09 1.06 26.32
N SER A 256 14.02 1.46 25.45
CA SER A 256 14.15 2.84 24.98
C SER A 256 13.35 3.13 23.70
N LEU A 257 12.82 2.11 23.02
CA LEU A 257 12.05 2.29 21.78
C LEU A 257 10.83 3.21 21.95
N ASP A 258 10.19 3.21 23.11
CA ASP A 258 9.04 4.06 23.38
C ASP A 258 9.42 5.57 23.40
N GLN A 259 10.69 5.89 23.64
CA GLN A 259 11.23 7.26 23.66
C GLN A 259 11.97 7.65 22.37
N LEU A 260 12.26 6.68 21.50
CA LEU A 260 12.93 6.92 20.23
C LEU A 260 12.05 7.79 19.32
N ASN A 261 12.66 8.82 18.75
CA ASN A 261 12.02 9.71 17.78
C ASN A 261 12.95 9.95 16.60
N VAL A 262 12.33 10.30 15.47
CA VAL A 262 13.01 10.97 14.36
C VAL A 262 13.43 12.37 14.76
N HIS A 263 14.11 13.09 13.86
CA HIS A 263 14.51 14.49 14.11
C HIS A 263 13.32 15.34 14.60
N PRO A 264 13.49 16.18 15.65
CA PRO A 264 12.40 16.90 16.33
C PRO A 264 11.45 17.68 15.40
N ASN A 265 11.98 18.27 14.33
CA ASN A 265 11.17 19.03 13.36
C ASN A 265 10.11 18.18 12.66
N PHE A 266 10.35 16.88 12.55
CA PHE A 266 9.48 15.91 11.89
C PHE A 266 8.72 15.00 12.84
N ALA A 267 9.06 15.01 14.13
CA ALA A 267 8.46 14.12 15.11
C ALA A 267 6.96 14.38 15.27
N ARG A 268 6.20 13.29 15.34
CA ARG A 268 4.77 13.34 15.64
C ARG A 268 4.53 13.66 17.11
N THR A 269 3.71 14.66 17.37
CA THR A 269 3.25 15.03 18.72
C THR A 269 1.75 14.78 18.92
N SER A 270 0.99 14.66 17.83
CA SER A 270 -0.44 14.43 17.87
C SER A 270 -0.80 12.98 18.18
N SER A 271 -1.85 12.77 18.95
CA SER A 271 -2.43 11.45 19.20
C SER A 271 -3.12 10.88 17.96
N TYR A 272 -3.23 9.56 17.89
CA TYR A 272 -3.92 8.81 16.84
C TYR A 272 -4.53 7.53 17.40
N LEU A 273 -5.48 6.93 16.69
CA LEU A 273 -6.20 5.71 17.10
C LEU A 273 -6.70 5.79 18.56
N THR A 274 -7.28 6.92 18.90
CA THR A 274 -7.78 7.19 20.27
C THR A 274 -9.10 6.48 20.58
N GLN A 275 -9.76 5.91 19.57
CA GLN A 275 -11.02 5.20 19.74
C GLN A 275 -10.84 3.95 20.58
N PRO A 276 -11.81 3.57 21.44
CA PRO A 276 -11.68 2.42 22.35
C PRO A 276 -11.34 1.11 21.66
N VAL A 277 -11.79 0.90 20.42
CA VAL A 277 -11.55 -0.32 19.66
C VAL A 277 -10.05 -0.61 19.43
N PHE A 278 -9.23 0.43 19.27
CA PHE A 278 -7.78 0.30 19.11
C PHE A 278 -7.02 0.13 20.43
N ASN A 279 -7.74 0.10 21.55
CA ASN A 279 -7.17 0.05 22.88
C ASN A 279 -7.76 -1.09 23.76
N ALA A 280 -8.43 -2.09 23.13
CA ALA A 280 -9.16 -3.12 23.85
C ALA A 280 -8.79 -4.56 23.45
N TYR A 281 -8.33 -4.82 22.25
CA TYR A 281 -8.22 -6.19 21.70
C TYR A 281 -6.78 -6.62 21.40
N HIS A 282 -5.89 -6.55 22.39
CA HIS A 282 -4.46 -6.77 22.24
C HIS A 282 -4.01 -8.22 22.53
N SER A 283 -4.91 -9.18 22.57
CA SER A 283 -4.59 -10.59 22.66
C SER A 283 -5.29 -11.37 21.55
N GLU A 284 -4.70 -12.49 21.15
CA GLU A 284 -5.24 -13.36 20.11
C GLU A 284 -6.70 -13.72 20.37
N THR A 285 -7.00 -14.21 21.57
CA THR A 285 -8.37 -14.59 21.95
C THR A 285 -9.36 -13.42 21.92
N SER A 286 -8.96 -12.24 22.40
CA SER A 286 -9.84 -11.05 22.39
C SER A 286 -10.11 -10.54 20.98
N LEU A 287 -9.09 -10.54 20.11
CA LEU A 287 -9.24 -10.18 18.71
C LEU A 287 -10.14 -11.17 17.96
N LEU A 288 -9.94 -12.48 18.16
CA LEU A 288 -10.78 -13.52 17.54
C LEU A 288 -12.25 -13.35 17.91
N ARG A 289 -12.54 -13.11 19.20
CA ARG A 289 -13.91 -12.86 19.67
C ARG A 289 -14.50 -11.57 19.09
N TYR A 290 -13.69 -10.55 18.92
CA TYR A 290 -14.11 -9.30 18.29
C TYR A 290 -14.44 -9.49 16.80
N ILE A 291 -13.59 -10.19 16.03
CA ILE A 291 -13.85 -10.54 14.64
C ILE A 291 -15.15 -11.34 14.52
N HIS A 292 -15.36 -12.33 15.38
CA HIS A 292 -16.60 -13.13 15.38
C HIS A 292 -17.84 -12.29 15.73
N ALA A 293 -17.72 -11.36 16.68
CA ALA A 293 -18.80 -10.44 17.00
C ALA A 293 -19.16 -9.49 15.84
N LEU A 294 -18.18 -9.09 15.03
CA LEU A 294 -18.43 -8.31 13.80
C LEU A 294 -19.11 -9.17 12.73
N GLN A 295 -18.61 -10.39 12.51
CA GLN A 295 -19.18 -11.33 11.55
C GLN A 295 -20.66 -11.60 11.81
N ASN A 296 -21.05 -11.74 13.08
CA ASN A 296 -22.42 -12.03 13.48
C ASN A 296 -23.39 -10.84 13.37
N LYS A 297 -22.92 -9.66 12.94
CA LYS A 297 -23.80 -8.51 12.70
C LYS A 297 -24.48 -8.53 11.34
N ASP A 298 -24.04 -9.40 10.45
CA ASP A 298 -24.59 -9.52 9.10
C ASP A 298 -24.63 -10.99 8.68
N LEU A 299 -25.26 -11.25 7.54
CA LEU A 299 -25.35 -12.57 6.94
C LEU A 299 -23.99 -13.01 6.40
N SER A 300 -23.67 -14.29 6.59
CA SER A 300 -22.51 -14.92 5.97
C SER A 300 -22.92 -16.22 5.26
N LEU A 301 -22.08 -16.69 4.35
CA LEU A 301 -22.33 -17.94 3.61
C LEU A 301 -22.33 -19.20 4.50
N VAL A 302 -21.84 -19.11 5.74
CA VAL A 302 -21.94 -20.20 6.72
C VAL A 302 -23.31 -20.24 7.42
N HIS A 303 -24.08 -19.15 7.38
CA HIS A 303 -25.40 -19.06 7.99
C HIS A 303 -26.53 -19.23 6.96
N ALA A 304 -26.36 -18.73 5.76
CA ALA A 304 -27.40 -18.72 4.74
C ALA A 304 -26.81 -18.61 3.32
N MET A 305 -27.60 -19.02 2.33
CA MET A 305 -27.33 -18.69 0.94
C MET A 305 -27.63 -17.21 0.70
N ILE A 306 -26.65 -16.48 0.14
CA ILE A 306 -26.81 -15.06 -0.20
C ILE A 306 -27.24 -14.97 -1.67
N PRO A 307 -28.41 -14.41 -1.97
CA PRO A 307 -28.99 -14.43 -3.32
C PRO A 307 -28.38 -13.36 -4.24
N LEU A 308 -27.15 -12.91 -3.98
CA LEU A 308 -26.46 -11.93 -4.77
C LEU A 308 -25.29 -12.54 -5.53
N GLY A 309 -25.16 -12.19 -6.80
CA GLY A 309 -24.03 -12.54 -7.65
C GLY A 309 -22.73 -11.83 -7.27
N SER A 310 -22.50 -11.55 -5.99
CA SER A 310 -21.29 -10.85 -5.55
C SER A 310 -20.04 -11.65 -5.90
N CYS A 311 -19.15 -11.05 -6.66
CA CYS A 311 -17.86 -11.64 -7.03
C CYS A 311 -16.95 -11.91 -5.83
N THR A 312 -17.18 -11.26 -4.69
CA THR A 312 -16.34 -11.35 -3.49
C THR A 312 -16.88 -12.27 -2.41
N MET A 313 -18.07 -12.85 -2.59
CA MET A 313 -18.75 -13.70 -1.60
C MET A 313 -18.53 -15.19 -1.85
N LYS A 314 -17.32 -15.60 -2.20
CA LYS A 314 -16.97 -17.02 -2.42
C LYS A 314 -16.37 -17.62 -1.16
N LEU A 315 -16.80 -18.83 -0.83
CA LEU A 315 -16.13 -19.66 0.18
C LEU A 315 -14.86 -20.24 -0.45
N ASN A 316 -13.74 -20.05 0.22
CA ASN A 316 -12.47 -20.66 -0.16
C ASN A 316 -12.17 -21.81 0.78
N SER A 317 -11.58 -22.90 0.26
CA SER A 317 -11.11 -23.98 1.11
C SER A 317 -9.92 -23.50 1.97
N THR A 318 -9.82 -24.04 3.18
CA THR A 318 -8.65 -23.78 4.05
C THR A 318 -7.34 -24.18 3.38
N SER A 319 -7.33 -25.28 2.61
CA SER A 319 -6.15 -25.75 1.88
C SER A 319 -5.68 -24.72 0.83
N SER A 320 -6.62 -24.13 0.06
CA SER A 320 -6.28 -23.09 -0.91
C SER A 320 -5.71 -21.82 -0.25
N MET A 321 -6.29 -21.43 0.90
CA MET A 321 -5.81 -20.27 1.65
C MET A 321 -4.43 -20.50 2.28
N ASN A 322 -4.14 -21.73 2.69
CA ASN A 322 -2.85 -22.08 3.30
C ASN A 322 -1.67 -21.87 2.34
N MET A 323 -1.87 -22.09 1.05
CA MET A 323 -0.81 -21.87 0.04
C MET A 323 -0.35 -20.40 -0.02
N LEU A 324 -1.24 -19.44 0.28
CA LEU A 324 -0.90 -18.02 0.32
C LEU A 324 0.02 -17.65 1.50
N SER A 325 0.18 -18.55 2.48
CA SER A 325 1.06 -18.33 3.63
C SER A 325 2.51 -18.79 3.41
N PHE A 326 2.83 -19.40 2.26
CA PHE A 326 4.19 -19.82 1.95
C PHE A 326 5.09 -18.60 1.70
N PRO A 327 6.21 -18.45 2.43
CA PRO A 327 7.10 -17.29 2.30
C PRO A 327 7.57 -17.06 0.86
N GLU A 328 7.81 -18.12 0.12
CA GLU A 328 8.26 -18.10 -1.27
C GLU A 328 7.29 -17.36 -2.20
N TYR A 329 6.00 -17.32 -1.84
CA TYR A 329 4.98 -16.58 -2.58
C TYR A 329 4.71 -15.21 -1.97
N HIS A 330 4.42 -15.13 -0.68
CA HIS A 330 3.93 -13.88 -0.11
C HIS A 330 5.05 -12.86 0.17
N ALA A 331 6.29 -13.30 0.40
CA ALA A 331 7.39 -12.40 0.74
C ALA A 331 8.11 -11.81 -0.50
N LEU A 332 7.81 -12.28 -1.72
CA LEU A 332 8.51 -11.81 -2.91
C LEU A 332 8.07 -10.38 -3.29
N HIS A 333 9.08 -9.51 -3.46
CA HIS A 333 8.84 -8.13 -3.89
C HIS A 333 8.47 -8.08 -5.39
N PRO A 334 7.55 -7.21 -5.83
CA PRO A 334 7.14 -7.11 -7.24
C PRO A 334 8.25 -6.71 -8.21
N PHE A 335 9.29 -6.03 -7.73
CA PHE A 335 10.46 -5.65 -8.53
C PHE A 335 11.67 -6.57 -8.31
N ALA A 336 11.45 -7.76 -7.74
CA ALA A 336 12.48 -8.78 -7.74
C ALA A 336 12.91 -9.12 -9.18
N PRO A 337 14.20 -9.40 -9.43
CA PRO A 337 14.67 -9.85 -10.75
C PRO A 337 13.83 -11.03 -11.28
N THR A 338 13.57 -11.05 -12.59
CA THR A 338 12.68 -12.05 -13.21
C THR A 338 13.14 -13.47 -12.95
N GLU A 339 14.45 -13.72 -12.93
CA GLU A 339 15.06 -15.01 -12.63
C GLU A 339 14.83 -15.49 -11.19
N GLN A 340 14.44 -14.61 -10.27
CA GLN A 340 14.04 -14.95 -8.91
C GLN A 340 12.53 -15.22 -8.77
N ALA A 341 11.76 -14.98 -9.82
CA ALA A 341 10.31 -15.10 -9.86
C ALA A 341 9.80 -16.16 -10.84
N GLU A 342 10.63 -17.15 -11.20
CA GLU A 342 10.30 -18.18 -12.19
C GLU A 342 9.02 -18.95 -11.84
N GLY A 343 8.79 -19.26 -10.56
CA GLY A 343 7.56 -19.91 -10.10
C GLY A 343 6.31 -19.09 -10.39
N TYR A 344 6.35 -17.77 -10.15
CA TYR A 344 5.26 -16.88 -10.51
C TYR A 344 5.06 -16.77 -12.03
N GLN A 345 6.14 -16.69 -12.79
CA GLN A 345 6.06 -16.64 -14.25
C GLN A 345 5.42 -17.91 -14.83
N THR A 346 5.76 -19.07 -14.28
CA THR A 346 5.17 -20.36 -14.67
C THR A 346 3.69 -20.40 -14.33
N LEU A 347 3.32 -20.07 -13.09
CA LEU A 347 1.92 -20.04 -12.64
C LEU A 347 1.05 -19.10 -13.48
N ILE A 348 1.55 -17.90 -13.81
CA ILE A 348 0.83 -16.94 -14.64
C ILE A 348 0.63 -17.50 -16.06
N LYS A 349 1.67 -18.02 -16.68
CA LYS A 349 1.61 -18.56 -18.04
C LYS A 349 0.67 -19.77 -18.15
N GLU A 350 0.72 -20.68 -17.19
CA GLU A 350 -0.17 -21.85 -17.16
C GLU A 350 -1.63 -21.41 -16.99
N LEU A 351 -1.91 -20.48 -16.09
CA LEU A 351 -3.27 -19.99 -15.88
C LEU A 351 -3.80 -19.21 -17.10
N GLU A 352 -2.98 -18.38 -17.74
CA GLU A 352 -3.35 -17.69 -19.00
C GLU A 352 -3.66 -18.69 -20.10
N HIS A 353 -2.86 -19.76 -20.23
CA HIS A 353 -3.07 -20.84 -21.19
C HIS A 353 -4.40 -21.59 -20.92
N ASP A 354 -4.63 -22.01 -19.69
CA ASP A 354 -5.83 -22.75 -19.31
C ASP A 354 -7.09 -21.92 -19.53
N LEU A 355 -7.05 -20.63 -19.17
CA LEU A 355 -8.16 -19.71 -19.41
C LEU A 355 -8.41 -19.47 -20.91
N ALA A 356 -7.36 -19.39 -21.73
CA ALA A 356 -7.50 -19.29 -23.18
C ALA A 356 -8.17 -20.55 -23.77
N LEU A 357 -7.79 -21.74 -23.33
CA LEU A 357 -8.43 -23.00 -23.71
C LEU A 357 -9.90 -23.06 -23.31
N LEU A 358 -10.23 -22.67 -22.08
CA LEU A 358 -11.59 -22.72 -21.55
C LEU A 358 -12.54 -21.72 -22.23
N THR A 359 -12.02 -20.57 -22.61
CA THR A 359 -12.83 -19.50 -23.24
C THR A 359 -12.81 -19.51 -24.75
N GLY A 360 -11.86 -20.22 -25.38
CA GLY A 360 -11.67 -20.24 -26.82
C GLY A 360 -11.03 -18.99 -27.41
N PHE A 361 -10.51 -18.08 -26.57
CA PHE A 361 -9.79 -16.90 -27.00
C PHE A 361 -8.33 -17.22 -27.36
N ALA A 362 -7.75 -16.41 -28.24
CA ALA A 362 -6.36 -16.55 -28.69
C ALA A 362 -5.35 -16.21 -27.58
N ALA A 363 -5.70 -15.35 -26.66
CA ALA A 363 -4.87 -14.94 -25.53
C ALA A 363 -5.72 -14.41 -24.37
N VAL A 364 -5.15 -14.49 -23.17
CA VAL A 364 -5.72 -13.95 -21.92
C VAL A 364 -4.65 -13.11 -21.23
N SER A 365 -5.06 -12.09 -20.51
CA SER A 365 -4.18 -11.29 -19.63
C SER A 365 -4.73 -11.28 -18.21
N LEU A 366 -3.86 -11.56 -17.24
CA LEU A 366 -4.17 -11.50 -15.81
C LEU A 366 -3.81 -10.16 -15.15
N GLN A 367 -3.46 -9.13 -15.95
CA GLN A 367 -3.09 -7.80 -15.44
C GLN A 367 -4.22 -7.05 -14.73
N PRO A 368 -5.50 -7.11 -15.17
CA PRO A 368 -6.58 -6.42 -14.51
C PRO A 368 -6.80 -6.94 -13.07
N ASN A 369 -6.87 -6.01 -12.09
CA ASN A 369 -6.99 -6.35 -10.67
C ASN A 369 -8.44 -6.58 -10.20
N SER A 370 -9.44 -6.35 -11.05
CA SER A 370 -10.86 -6.54 -10.72
C SER A 370 -11.69 -6.73 -11.98
N GLY A 371 -12.94 -7.17 -11.84
CA GLY A 371 -13.89 -7.27 -12.96
C GLY A 371 -14.05 -5.93 -13.68
N ALA A 372 -14.23 -4.83 -12.93
CA ALA A 372 -14.36 -3.49 -13.52
C ALA A 372 -13.11 -3.07 -14.31
N GLN A 373 -11.90 -3.40 -13.82
CA GLN A 373 -10.67 -3.13 -14.57
C GLN A 373 -10.52 -4.02 -15.81
N GLY A 374 -11.02 -5.26 -15.76
CA GLY A 374 -11.08 -6.13 -16.92
C GLY A 374 -11.98 -5.56 -18.02
N GLU A 375 -13.15 -5.06 -17.66
CA GLU A 375 -14.07 -4.38 -18.59
C GLU A 375 -13.43 -3.11 -19.18
N PHE A 376 -12.81 -2.27 -18.34
CA PHE A 376 -12.10 -1.07 -18.78
C PHE A 376 -10.94 -1.40 -19.73
N THR A 377 -10.14 -2.40 -19.39
CA THR A 377 -9.03 -2.86 -20.22
C THR A 377 -9.55 -3.36 -21.58
N GLY A 378 -10.62 -4.16 -21.59
CA GLY A 378 -11.24 -4.63 -22.81
C GLY A 378 -11.72 -3.50 -23.73
N LEU A 379 -12.40 -2.51 -23.18
CA LEU A 379 -12.83 -1.32 -23.93
C LEU A 379 -11.65 -0.51 -24.47
N SER A 380 -10.60 -0.34 -23.65
CA SER A 380 -9.39 0.39 -24.05
C SER A 380 -8.65 -0.32 -25.19
N VAL A 381 -8.56 -1.65 -25.13
CA VAL A 381 -7.96 -2.47 -26.21
C VAL A 381 -8.78 -2.35 -27.49
N ILE A 382 -10.11 -2.47 -27.43
CA ILE A 382 -10.99 -2.33 -28.59
C ILE A 382 -10.82 -0.93 -29.22
N ARG A 383 -10.81 0.13 -28.42
CA ARG A 383 -10.61 1.51 -28.89
C ARG A 383 -9.25 1.69 -29.56
N ALA A 384 -8.18 1.19 -28.93
CA ALA A 384 -6.85 1.25 -29.51
C ALA A 384 -6.75 0.46 -30.84
N TYR A 385 -7.36 -0.70 -30.91
CA TYR A 385 -7.44 -1.50 -32.13
C TYR A 385 -8.15 -0.76 -33.26
N LEU A 386 -9.33 -0.18 -32.99
CA LEU A 386 -10.09 0.57 -33.97
C LEU A 386 -9.32 1.82 -34.45
N ALA A 387 -8.66 2.52 -33.54
CA ALA A 387 -7.80 3.67 -33.88
C ALA A 387 -6.64 3.28 -34.80
N ALA A 388 -5.93 2.19 -34.47
CA ALA A 388 -4.81 1.68 -35.27
C ALA A 388 -5.24 1.24 -36.71
N HIS A 389 -6.52 0.89 -36.90
CA HIS A 389 -7.08 0.53 -38.18
C HIS A 389 -7.84 1.67 -38.90
N GLY A 390 -7.67 2.93 -38.43
CA GLY A 390 -8.30 4.10 -39.02
C GLY A 390 -9.82 4.17 -38.85
N GLN A 391 -10.37 3.43 -37.87
CA GLN A 391 -11.82 3.32 -37.60
C GLN A 391 -12.27 4.17 -36.41
N ASN A 392 -11.68 5.34 -36.21
CA ASN A 392 -12.02 6.25 -35.10
C ASN A 392 -13.50 6.69 -35.06
N HIS A 393 -14.19 6.61 -36.19
CA HIS A 393 -15.63 6.89 -36.29
C HIS A 393 -16.49 5.86 -35.54
N ARG A 394 -15.94 4.70 -35.18
CA ARG A 394 -16.64 3.66 -34.43
C ARG A 394 -16.46 3.88 -32.91
N HIS A 395 -17.11 4.91 -32.38
CA HIS A 395 -17.01 5.30 -30.96
C HIS A 395 -18.28 4.98 -30.14
N ILE A 396 -19.34 4.47 -30.78
CA ILE A 396 -20.60 4.11 -30.09
C ILE A 396 -20.45 2.71 -29.47
N CYS A 397 -20.76 2.59 -28.19
CA CYS A 397 -20.83 1.33 -27.46
C CYS A 397 -22.27 1.05 -27.03
N LEU A 398 -22.80 -0.09 -27.44
CA LEU A 398 -24.16 -0.51 -27.07
C LEU A 398 -24.13 -1.21 -25.70
N ILE A 399 -24.96 -0.75 -24.78
CA ILE A 399 -25.09 -1.30 -23.44
C ILE A 399 -26.55 -1.62 -23.16
N PRO A 400 -26.89 -2.84 -22.68
CA PRO A 400 -28.26 -3.15 -22.26
C PRO A 400 -28.73 -2.21 -21.15
N THR A 401 -29.97 -1.80 -21.16
CA THR A 401 -30.58 -0.97 -20.10
C THR A 401 -30.53 -1.66 -18.72
N SER A 402 -30.50 -2.99 -18.72
CA SER A 402 -30.36 -3.82 -17.50
C SER A 402 -28.91 -4.14 -17.12
N ALA A 403 -27.92 -3.54 -17.78
CA ALA A 403 -26.51 -3.78 -17.45
C ALA A 403 -26.17 -3.33 -16.03
N HIS A 404 -25.18 -4.00 -15.44
CA HIS A 404 -24.62 -3.57 -14.15
C HIS A 404 -24.07 -2.15 -14.24
N GLY A 405 -24.14 -1.38 -13.15
CA GLY A 405 -23.69 0.01 -13.10
C GLY A 405 -22.23 0.25 -13.51
N THR A 406 -21.39 -0.76 -13.46
CA THR A 406 -19.99 -0.70 -13.92
C THR A 406 -19.90 -0.41 -15.42
N ASN A 407 -20.75 -1.02 -16.25
CA ASN A 407 -20.69 -0.86 -17.70
C ASN A 407 -20.85 0.60 -18.15
N PRO A 408 -21.93 1.32 -17.78
CA PRO A 408 -22.04 2.73 -18.13
C PRO A 408 -20.98 3.59 -17.42
N CYS A 409 -20.54 3.22 -16.19
CA CYS A 409 -19.52 3.94 -15.48
C CYS A 409 -18.19 4.03 -16.23
N LEU A 410 -17.73 2.91 -16.76
CA LEU A 410 -16.45 2.83 -17.49
C LEU A 410 -16.45 3.67 -18.77
N LEU A 411 -17.62 3.83 -19.38
CA LEU A 411 -17.76 4.65 -20.56
C LEU A 411 -17.70 6.15 -20.24
N TYR A 412 -18.25 6.57 -19.10
CA TYR A 412 -18.19 7.97 -18.65
C TYR A 412 -16.80 8.39 -18.13
N THR A 413 -15.95 7.46 -17.78
CA THR A 413 -14.58 7.75 -17.27
C THR A 413 -13.52 7.74 -18.36
N SER A 414 -13.79 7.11 -19.51
CA SER A 414 -12.97 7.26 -20.70
C SER A 414 -13.47 8.47 -21.49
N ASP A 415 -12.60 9.38 -21.98
CA ASP A 415 -12.93 10.60 -22.77
C ASP A 415 -13.91 10.41 -23.97
N ALA A 416 -14.49 9.25 -24.09
CA ALA A 416 -15.55 8.91 -25.04
C ALA A 416 -16.96 9.30 -24.54
N ALA A 417 -17.07 10.03 -23.44
CA ALA A 417 -18.34 10.31 -22.77
C ALA A 417 -19.25 11.29 -23.52
N ASP A 418 -18.75 12.04 -24.46
CA ASP A 418 -19.55 13.08 -25.15
C ASP A 418 -20.52 12.53 -26.21
N ASP A 419 -20.39 11.26 -26.64
CA ASP A 419 -21.14 10.72 -27.77
C ASP A 419 -21.91 9.41 -27.48
N MET A 420 -22.17 9.06 -26.21
CA MET A 420 -22.72 7.75 -25.90
C MET A 420 -24.22 7.73 -25.66
N GLN A 421 -24.95 7.02 -26.52
CA GLN A 421 -26.35 6.67 -26.34
C GLN A 421 -26.46 5.28 -25.69
N CYS A 422 -27.05 5.21 -24.49
CA CYS A 422 -27.57 3.95 -23.95
C CYS A 422 -28.84 3.59 -24.72
N VAL A 423 -28.85 2.43 -25.37
CA VAL A 423 -30.03 1.85 -26.03
C VAL A 423 -30.59 0.72 -25.18
#